data_c38cc240e2c532ec9a25975d7bbae7ae
#
_entry.id   c38cc240e2c532ec9a25975d7bbae7ae
#
_cell.length_a   1.000
_cell.length_b   1.000
_cell.length_c   1.000
_cell.angle_alpha   90.00
_cell.angle_beta   90.00
_cell.angle_gamma   90.00
#
_symmetry.space_group_name_H-M   'P 1'
#
loop_
_entity.id
_entity.type
_entity.pdbx_description
1 polymer ?
#
loop_
_entity_poly.entity_id
_entity_poly.type
_entity_poly.pdbx_seq_one_letter_code
_entity_poly.pdbx_strand_id
1 'polypeptide(L)'
;MKIKLVAVVLCLLLSVTSVAAKDGFGVKYDGGSIANLKTGTDIRINPAGTAITLTKGKEDLLSIPAASITEISYGQDVHRRIGAAIGLAVISLGIGALMALTKSKKHFIGLTWATGDVKGGFAMQCDKNDYRGLLAALEGLTGKKAVDSDAMNVKN
;
A
#
# COMPACT_ATOMS: atom_id res chain seq x y z
N MET A 1 40.50 32.37 9.05
CA MET A 1 39.80 31.79 10.21
C MET A 1 38.27 31.94 10.11
N LYS A 2 37.75 33.07 9.67
CA LYS A 2 36.28 33.33 9.59
C LYS A 2 35.52 32.43 8.60
N ILE A 3 36.10 32.10 7.44
CA ILE A 3 35.47 31.25 6.42
C ILE A 3 35.29 29.79 6.90
N LYS A 4 36.25 29.26 7.64
CA LYS A 4 36.17 27.91 8.20
C LYS A 4 35.08 27.81 9.28
N LEU A 5 34.87 28.83 10.06
CA LEU A 5 33.83 28.92 11.09
C LEU A 5 32.43 28.94 10.46
N VAL A 6 32.25 29.72 9.38
CA VAL A 6 30.98 29.81 8.65
C VAL A 6 30.61 28.45 7.98
N ALA A 7 31.59 27.76 7.41
CA ALA A 7 31.35 26.43 6.81
C ALA A 7 30.93 25.41 7.86
N VAL A 8 31.52 25.40 9.06
CA VAL A 8 31.14 24.50 10.15
C VAL A 8 29.75 24.82 10.66
N VAL A 9 29.37 26.07 10.80
CA VAL A 9 28.02 26.48 11.23
C VAL A 9 26.98 26.11 10.17
N LEU A 10 27.28 26.25 8.87
CA LEU A 10 26.40 25.89 7.79
C LEU A 10 26.17 24.36 7.72
N CYS A 11 27.20 23.55 7.95
CA CYS A 11 27.08 22.09 8.06
C CYS A 11 26.24 21.65 9.26
N LEU A 12 26.33 22.34 10.39
CA LEU A 12 25.52 22.07 11.58
C LEU A 12 24.04 22.41 11.39
N LEU A 13 23.73 23.42 10.58
CA LEU A 13 22.34 23.81 10.27
C LEU A 13 21.66 22.86 9.30
N LEU A 14 22.40 22.11 8.47
CA LEU A 14 21.86 21.11 7.55
C LEU A 14 21.49 19.79 8.22
N SER A 15 21.92 19.57 9.46
CA SER A 15 21.71 18.30 10.18
C SER A 15 20.34 18.18 10.87
N VAL A 16 19.46 19.18 10.81
CA VAL A 16 18.23 19.24 11.64
C VAL A 16 16.93 19.08 10.85
N THR A 17 16.98 18.62 9.61
CA THR A 17 15.77 18.18 8.96
C THR A 17 15.51 16.70 9.27
N SER A 18 15.19 16.40 10.52
CA SER A 18 14.42 15.19 10.83
C SER A 18 13.05 15.38 10.17
N VAL A 19 12.93 14.96 8.93
CA VAL A 19 11.61 14.73 8.33
C VAL A 19 10.96 13.71 9.24
N ALA A 20 9.98 14.15 10.04
CA ALA A 20 9.12 13.25 10.78
C ALA A 20 8.51 12.29 9.75
N ALA A 21 9.06 11.09 9.66
CA ALA A 21 8.51 10.05 8.80
C ALA A 21 7.08 9.83 9.30
N LYS A 22 6.09 10.10 8.45
CA LYS A 22 4.69 9.81 8.76
C LYS A 22 4.66 8.33 9.16
N ASP A 23 4.12 7.99 10.35
CA ASP A 23 4.06 6.63 10.88
C ASP A 23 3.18 5.70 10.01
N GLY A 24 3.34 5.75 8.68
CA GLY A 24 2.58 5.03 7.68
C GLY A 24 1.24 5.67 7.35
N PHE A 25 0.45 4.97 6.57
CA PHE A 25 -0.86 5.39 6.07
C PHE A 25 -1.96 4.57 6.73
N GLY A 26 -3.01 5.24 7.21
CA GLY A 26 -4.22 4.57 7.69
C GLY A 26 -5.05 4.09 6.51
N VAL A 27 -5.39 2.80 6.48
CA VAL A 27 -6.20 2.19 5.43
C VAL A 27 -7.18 1.19 6.03
N LYS A 28 -8.25 0.86 5.29
CA LYS A 28 -9.14 -0.25 5.65
C LYS A 28 -8.79 -1.48 4.82
N TYR A 29 -8.58 -2.59 5.49
CA TYR A 29 -8.43 -3.88 4.82
C TYR A 29 -9.74 -4.25 4.11
N ASP A 30 -9.67 -4.59 2.83
CA ASP A 30 -10.85 -4.85 2.03
C ASP A 30 -10.89 -6.29 1.47
N GLY A 31 -9.98 -7.13 1.90
CA GLY A 31 -9.93 -8.55 1.58
C GLY A 31 -8.61 -8.97 0.96
N GLY A 32 -8.33 -10.25 1.03
CA GLY A 32 -7.10 -10.86 0.51
C GLY A 32 -6.65 -12.07 1.31
N SER A 33 -5.37 -12.40 1.19
CA SER A 33 -4.77 -13.59 1.78
C SER A 33 -4.23 -13.42 3.21
N ILE A 34 -4.46 -12.26 3.85
CA ILE A 34 -4.00 -12.07 5.22
C ILE A 34 -4.90 -12.84 6.18
N ALA A 35 -4.32 -13.85 6.85
CA ALA A 35 -5.05 -14.71 7.76
C ALA A 35 -5.66 -13.91 8.93
N ASN A 36 -6.87 -14.30 9.36
CA ASN A 36 -7.58 -13.77 10.52
C ASN A 36 -7.89 -12.26 10.47
N LEU A 37 -7.76 -11.61 9.32
CA LEU A 37 -8.09 -10.21 9.16
C LEU A 37 -9.45 -10.06 8.46
N LYS A 38 -10.41 -9.42 9.13
CA LYS A 38 -11.76 -9.21 8.58
C LYS A 38 -11.80 -7.97 7.69
N THR A 39 -12.59 -8.03 6.62
CA THR A 39 -12.89 -6.88 5.77
C THR A 39 -13.47 -5.74 6.61
N GLY A 40 -13.03 -4.51 6.32
CA GLY A 40 -13.41 -3.30 7.06
C GLY A 40 -12.53 -3.01 8.28
N THR A 41 -11.55 -3.85 8.59
CA THR A 41 -10.61 -3.59 9.68
C THR A 41 -9.68 -2.43 9.34
N ASP A 42 -9.57 -1.48 10.26
CA ASP A 42 -8.59 -0.40 10.16
C ASP A 42 -7.20 -0.94 10.47
N ILE A 43 -6.29 -0.75 9.54
CA ILE A 43 -4.89 -1.13 9.64
C ILE A 43 -4.01 0.05 9.23
N ARG A 44 -2.74 -0.04 9.56
CA ARG A 44 -1.73 0.92 9.12
C ARG A 44 -0.74 0.22 8.21
N ILE A 45 -0.43 0.84 7.08
CA ILE A 45 0.58 0.37 6.14
C ILE A 45 1.75 1.35 6.13
N ASN A 46 2.95 0.84 6.30
CA ASN A 46 4.18 1.63 6.30
C ASN A 46 5.18 1.05 5.28
N PRO A 47 5.27 1.65 4.08
CA PRO A 47 6.31 1.34 3.12
C PRO A 47 7.58 2.11 3.48
N ALA A 48 8.54 1.44 4.14
CA ALA A 48 9.79 2.06 4.57
C ALA A 48 10.96 1.07 4.56
N GLY A 49 12.17 1.58 4.39
CA GLY A 49 13.38 0.77 4.36
C GLY A 49 13.38 -0.19 3.20
N THR A 50 13.30 -1.49 3.47
CA THR A 50 13.31 -2.58 2.46
C THR A 50 12.03 -3.41 2.47
N ALA A 51 11.03 -3.02 3.25
CA ALA A 51 9.80 -3.78 3.43
C ALA A 51 8.57 -2.89 3.56
N ILE A 52 7.42 -3.50 3.33
CA ILE A 52 6.10 -2.93 3.59
C ILE A 52 5.57 -3.63 4.84
N THR A 53 5.41 -2.89 5.94
CA THR A 53 4.88 -3.41 7.19
C THR A 53 3.41 -3.05 7.35
N LEU A 54 2.62 -4.00 7.85
CA LEU A 54 1.22 -3.80 8.19
C LEU A 54 1.03 -4.00 9.68
N THR A 55 0.33 -3.08 10.31
CA THR A 55 0.05 -3.12 11.74
C THR A 55 -1.41 -2.86 12.04
N LYS A 56 -1.90 -3.40 13.15
CA LYS A 56 -3.23 -3.11 13.71
C LYS A 56 -3.04 -2.62 15.14
N GLY A 57 -3.19 -1.32 15.33
CA GLY A 57 -2.83 -0.70 16.61
C GLY A 57 -1.33 -0.85 16.88
N LYS A 58 -0.98 -1.67 17.88
CA LYS A 58 0.41 -1.97 18.25
C LYS A 58 0.88 -3.37 17.80
N GLU A 59 0.00 -4.13 17.14
CA GLU A 59 0.27 -5.48 16.68
C GLU A 59 0.81 -5.47 15.25
N ASP A 60 1.95 -6.11 15.04
CA ASP A 60 2.50 -6.35 13.71
C ASP A 60 1.76 -7.52 13.05
N LEU A 61 1.08 -7.25 11.94
CA LEU A 61 0.31 -8.25 11.20
C LEU A 61 1.17 -8.98 10.16
N LEU A 62 1.95 -8.22 9.40
CA LEU A 62 2.69 -8.76 8.26
C LEU A 62 3.81 -7.80 7.87
N SER A 63 4.96 -8.37 7.48
CA SER A 63 6.05 -7.64 6.85
C SER A 63 6.36 -8.29 5.49
N ILE A 64 6.26 -7.51 4.42
CA ILE A 64 6.43 -7.96 3.04
C ILE A 64 7.71 -7.30 2.50
N PRO A 65 8.73 -8.07 2.13
CA PRO A 65 9.91 -7.49 1.47
C PRO A 65 9.50 -6.76 0.18
N ALA A 66 10.01 -5.56 -0.02
CA ALA A 66 9.69 -4.76 -1.21
C ALA A 66 10.03 -5.49 -2.51
N ALA A 67 11.14 -6.25 -2.49
CA ALA A 67 11.58 -7.05 -3.64
C ALA A 67 10.63 -8.21 -3.98
N SER A 68 9.80 -8.68 -3.03
CA SER A 68 8.83 -9.75 -3.28
C SER A 68 7.52 -9.25 -3.90
N ILE A 69 7.27 -7.94 -3.90
CA ILE A 69 6.08 -7.37 -4.52
C ILE A 69 6.08 -7.69 -6.02
N THR A 70 5.01 -8.27 -6.49
CA THR A 70 4.81 -8.62 -7.90
C THR A 70 4.03 -7.55 -8.65
N GLU A 71 3.01 -6.97 -8.03
CA GLU A 71 2.19 -5.91 -8.63
C GLU A 71 1.63 -4.97 -7.57
N ILE A 72 1.55 -3.69 -7.96
CA ILE A 72 0.73 -2.67 -7.30
C ILE A 72 -0.40 -2.34 -8.26
N SER A 73 -1.64 -2.34 -7.82
CA SER A 73 -2.80 -1.97 -8.62
C SER A 73 -3.66 -0.94 -7.90
N TYR A 74 -4.37 -0.10 -8.65
CA TYR A 74 -5.33 0.85 -8.09
C TYR A 74 -6.58 0.91 -8.97
N GLY A 75 -7.72 1.31 -8.40
CA GLY A 75 -9.00 1.41 -9.11
C GLY A 75 -10.10 0.56 -8.46
N GLN A 76 -11.24 0.43 -9.14
CA GLN A 76 -12.40 -0.28 -8.59
C GLN A 76 -12.28 -1.81 -8.76
N ASP A 77 -11.54 -2.28 -9.77
CA ASP A 77 -11.38 -3.70 -10.10
C ASP A 77 -10.16 -4.37 -9.44
N VAL A 78 -9.57 -3.74 -8.43
CA VAL A 78 -8.38 -4.24 -7.72
C VAL A 78 -8.58 -5.66 -7.18
N HIS A 79 -9.74 -5.98 -6.64
CA HIS A 79 -10.05 -7.32 -6.09
C HIS A 79 -9.94 -8.42 -7.14
N ARG A 80 -10.43 -8.15 -8.35
CA ARG A 80 -10.38 -9.11 -9.46
C ARG A 80 -8.93 -9.41 -9.85
N ARG A 81 -8.08 -8.38 -9.85
CA ARG A 81 -6.65 -8.55 -10.17
C ARG A 81 -5.92 -9.36 -9.11
N ILE A 82 -6.17 -9.06 -7.83
CA ILE A 82 -5.57 -9.82 -6.72
C ILE A 82 -6.01 -11.28 -6.79
N GLY A 83 -7.30 -11.55 -6.95
CA GLY A 83 -7.83 -12.92 -7.08
C GLY A 83 -7.15 -13.70 -8.21
N ALA A 84 -6.99 -13.09 -9.37
CA ALA A 84 -6.31 -13.70 -10.51
C ALA A 84 -4.81 -13.96 -10.22
N ALA A 85 -4.13 -13.03 -9.54
CA ALA A 85 -2.69 -13.13 -9.27
C ALA A 85 -2.35 -14.22 -8.26
N ILE A 86 -3.21 -14.44 -7.23
CA ILE A 86 -2.97 -15.42 -6.17
C ILE A 86 -3.69 -16.76 -6.39
N GLY A 87 -4.45 -16.88 -7.49
CA GLY A 87 -5.16 -18.12 -7.82
C GLY A 87 -6.36 -18.43 -6.91
N LEU A 88 -6.82 -17.46 -6.13
CA LEU A 88 -7.98 -17.62 -5.26
C LEU A 88 -9.24 -17.07 -5.94
N ALA A 89 -10.13 -17.96 -6.37
CA ALA A 89 -11.45 -17.58 -6.87
C ALA A 89 -12.37 -16.95 -5.80
N VAL A 90 -11.89 -16.75 -4.57
CA VAL A 90 -12.70 -16.58 -3.36
C VAL A 90 -12.69 -15.16 -2.78
N ILE A 91 -12.03 -14.18 -3.39
CA ILE A 91 -12.10 -12.81 -2.84
C ILE A 91 -13.46 -12.13 -3.10
N SER A 92 -14.33 -12.75 -3.88
CA SER A 92 -15.57 -12.10 -4.34
C SER A 92 -16.81 -12.27 -3.45
N LEU A 93 -16.77 -13.06 -2.38
CA LEU A 93 -17.99 -13.41 -1.64
C LEU A 93 -18.47 -12.38 -0.59
N GLY A 94 -17.77 -11.28 -0.39
CA GLY A 94 -18.21 -10.24 0.58
C GLY A 94 -18.21 -8.81 0.05
N ILE A 95 -17.54 -8.53 -1.06
CA ILE A 95 -17.16 -7.17 -1.46
C ILE A 95 -18.15 -6.55 -2.45
N GLY A 96 -18.74 -7.34 -3.33
CA GLY A 96 -19.68 -6.86 -4.34
C GLY A 96 -20.98 -6.27 -3.78
N ALA A 97 -21.42 -6.73 -2.61
CA ALA A 97 -22.67 -6.28 -1.99
C ALA A 97 -22.53 -4.91 -1.29
N LEU A 98 -21.37 -4.58 -0.76
CA LEU A 98 -21.12 -3.29 -0.09
C LEU A 98 -20.84 -2.15 -1.08
N MET A 99 -20.28 -2.45 -2.25
CA MET A 99 -20.00 -1.43 -3.27
C MET A 99 -21.25 -0.83 -3.90
N ALA A 100 -22.34 -1.59 -3.98
CA ALA A 100 -23.60 -1.12 -4.57
C ALA A 100 -24.33 -0.06 -3.74
N LEU A 101 -24.00 0.09 -2.45
CA LEU A 101 -24.74 0.93 -1.51
C LEU A 101 -24.06 2.29 -1.21
N THR A 102 -22.83 2.53 -1.61
CA THR A 102 -22.13 3.78 -1.31
C THR A 102 -21.79 4.54 -2.59
N LYS A 103 -22.48 5.66 -2.80
CA LYS A 103 -22.21 6.65 -3.89
C LYS A 103 -20.86 7.39 -3.75
N SER A 104 -20.01 7.02 -2.80
CA SER A 104 -18.70 7.63 -2.58
C SER A 104 -17.67 6.91 -3.44
N LYS A 105 -16.95 7.66 -4.28
CA LYS A 105 -15.78 7.13 -5.01
C LYS A 105 -14.69 6.78 -4.00
N LYS A 106 -14.59 5.50 -3.69
CA LYS A 106 -13.56 4.96 -2.81
C LYS A 106 -12.29 4.69 -3.62
N HIS A 107 -11.14 4.91 -3.00
CA HIS A 107 -9.85 4.66 -3.62
C HIS A 107 -9.33 3.32 -3.11
N PHE A 108 -9.28 2.33 -4.01
CA PHE A 108 -8.75 1.01 -3.69
C PHE A 108 -7.34 0.87 -4.23
N ILE A 109 -6.48 0.26 -3.43
CA ILE A 109 -5.11 -0.13 -3.80
C ILE A 109 -4.98 -1.61 -3.50
N GLY A 110 -4.40 -2.34 -4.43
CA GLY A 110 -4.06 -3.74 -4.31
C GLY A 110 -2.56 -3.96 -4.31
N LEU A 111 -2.13 -4.89 -3.48
CA LEU A 111 -0.76 -5.40 -3.47
C LEU A 111 -0.78 -6.90 -3.68
N THR A 112 0.12 -7.39 -4.52
CA THR A 112 0.41 -8.81 -4.64
C THR A 112 1.90 -9.05 -4.46
N TRP A 113 2.25 -10.18 -3.90
CA TRP A 113 3.65 -10.58 -3.69
C TRP A 113 3.82 -12.07 -3.91
N ALA A 114 5.07 -12.49 -4.12
CA ALA A 114 5.46 -13.89 -4.18
C ALA A 114 6.81 -14.08 -3.49
N THR A 115 6.89 -15.12 -2.66
CA THR A 115 8.13 -15.55 -2.00
C THR A 115 8.24 -17.07 -2.21
N GLY A 116 9.12 -17.48 -3.15
CA GLY A 116 9.15 -18.86 -3.62
C GLY A 116 7.80 -19.25 -4.23
N ASP A 117 7.22 -20.35 -3.78
CA ASP A 117 5.93 -20.84 -4.25
C ASP A 117 4.72 -20.19 -3.53
N VAL A 118 4.97 -19.41 -2.48
CA VAL A 118 3.92 -18.74 -1.72
C VAL A 118 3.57 -17.41 -2.38
N LYS A 119 2.30 -17.30 -2.78
CA LYS A 119 1.73 -16.08 -3.33
C LYS A 119 0.73 -15.48 -2.35
N GLY A 120 0.76 -14.19 -2.22
CA GLY A 120 -0.18 -13.44 -1.40
C GLY A 120 -0.64 -12.16 -2.08
N GLY A 121 -1.72 -11.61 -1.57
CA GLY A 121 -2.23 -10.33 -2.03
C GLY A 121 -3.39 -9.85 -1.17
N PHE A 122 -3.57 -8.57 -1.11
CA PHE A 122 -4.73 -7.96 -0.44
C PHE A 122 -5.11 -6.63 -1.08
N ALA A 123 -6.38 -6.30 -0.93
CA ALA A 123 -6.94 -5.01 -1.27
C ALA A 123 -7.11 -4.16 -0.02
N MET A 124 -6.92 -2.86 -0.16
CA MET A 124 -7.15 -1.87 0.87
C MET A 124 -7.88 -0.67 0.32
N GLN A 125 -8.78 -0.11 1.12
CA GLN A 125 -9.43 1.16 0.85
C GLN A 125 -8.64 2.27 1.51
N CYS A 126 -8.27 3.29 0.72
CA CYS A 126 -7.55 4.48 1.18
C CYS A 126 -8.44 5.70 1.25
N ASP A 127 -8.08 6.63 2.13
CA ASP A 127 -8.67 7.96 2.12
C ASP A 127 -8.25 8.73 0.85
N LYS A 128 -9.16 9.59 0.39
CA LYS A 128 -8.96 10.46 -0.78
C LYS A 128 -7.70 11.32 -0.69
N ASN A 129 -7.29 11.71 0.50
CA ASN A 129 -6.13 12.58 0.70
C ASN A 129 -4.81 11.82 0.73
N ASP A 130 -4.85 10.55 1.16
CA ASP A 130 -3.66 9.73 1.40
C ASP A 130 -3.31 8.77 0.26
N TYR A 131 -4.28 8.40 -0.61
CA TYR A 131 -4.06 7.34 -1.61
C TYR A 131 -2.92 7.63 -2.59
N ARG A 132 -2.76 8.89 -3.03
CA ARG A 132 -1.66 9.27 -3.94
C ARG A 132 -0.30 9.20 -3.26
N GLY A 133 -0.25 9.63 -2.00
CA GLY A 133 0.97 9.54 -1.19
C GLY A 133 1.39 8.09 -0.96
N LEU A 134 0.42 7.23 -0.66
CA LEU A 134 0.66 5.81 -0.48
C LEU A 134 1.13 5.14 -1.79
N LEU A 135 0.46 5.43 -2.93
CA LEU A 135 0.90 4.91 -4.24
C LEU A 135 2.33 5.32 -4.55
N ALA A 136 2.66 6.60 -4.40
CA ALA A 136 4.01 7.11 -4.65
C ALA A 136 5.06 6.45 -3.74
N ALA A 137 4.74 6.23 -2.46
CA ALA A 137 5.62 5.55 -1.52
C ALA A 137 5.83 4.09 -1.89
N LEU A 138 4.77 3.37 -2.30
CA LEU A 138 4.85 1.98 -2.74
C LEU A 138 5.65 1.85 -4.04
N GLU A 139 5.40 2.72 -5.03
CA GLU A 139 6.15 2.75 -6.29
C GLU A 139 7.63 3.07 -6.06
N GLY A 140 7.92 4.05 -5.22
CA GLY A 140 9.30 4.44 -4.88
C GLY A 140 10.06 3.33 -4.18
N LEU A 141 9.42 2.63 -3.23
CA LEU A 141 10.05 1.55 -2.49
C LEU A 141 10.29 0.29 -3.34
N THR A 142 9.33 -0.07 -4.19
CA THR A 142 9.37 -1.32 -4.96
C THR A 142 9.99 -1.18 -6.34
N GLY A 143 10.10 0.04 -6.86
CA GLY A 143 10.49 0.33 -8.24
C GLY A 143 9.43 -0.05 -9.28
N LYS A 144 8.22 -0.46 -8.86
CA LYS A 144 7.13 -0.88 -9.74
C LYS A 144 6.10 0.21 -9.90
N LYS A 145 5.62 0.40 -11.13
CA LYS A 145 4.52 1.31 -11.41
C LYS A 145 3.18 0.67 -11.09
N ALA A 146 2.29 1.46 -10.47
CA ALA A 146 0.94 1.03 -10.20
C ALA A 146 0.14 0.88 -11.50
N VAL A 147 -0.60 -0.22 -11.60
CA VAL A 147 -1.46 -0.54 -12.75
C VAL A 147 -2.88 -0.09 -12.45
N ASP A 148 -3.45 0.67 -13.38
CA ASP A 148 -4.86 1.05 -13.32
C ASP A 148 -5.73 -0.18 -13.61
N SER A 149 -6.50 -0.62 -12.62
CA SER A 149 -7.39 -1.77 -12.75
C SER A 149 -8.60 -1.49 -13.62
N ASP A 150 -9.01 -0.23 -13.73
CA ASP A 150 -10.21 0.18 -14.45
C ASP A 150 -9.93 0.35 -15.95
N ALA A 151 -8.68 0.65 -16.33
CA ALA A 151 -8.28 0.84 -17.72
C ALA A 151 -8.42 -0.42 -18.60
N MET A 152 -8.52 -1.60 -18.00
CA MET A 152 -8.65 -2.86 -18.75
C MET A 152 -10.09 -3.18 -19.19
N ASN A 153 -11.10 -2.49 -18.67
CA ASN A 153 -12.49 -2.72 -19.03
C ASN A 153 -12.95 -1.98 -20.29
N VAL A 154 -12.07 -1.21 -20.93
CA VAL A 154 -12.40 -0.38 -22.13
C VAL A 154 -12.16 -1.12 -23.43
N LYS A 155 -11.76 -2.39 -23.42
CA LYS A 155 -11.59 -3.20 -24.64
C LYS A 155 -12.61 -4.35 -24.66
N ASN A 156 -13.83 -4.03 -25.04
CA ASN A 156 -14.73 -4.92 -25.78
C ASN A 156 -15.69 -4.06 -26.58
#